data_2739749cc05c2379fa1f3bb57d99eceb
#
_entry.id   2739749cc05c2379fa1f3bb57d99eceb
#
_cell.length_a   1.000
_cell.length_b   1.000
_cell.length_c   1.000
_cell.angle_alpha   90.00
_cell.angle_beta   90.00
_cell.angle_gamma   90.00
#
_symmetry.space_group_name_H-M   'P 1'
#
loop_
_entity.id
_entity.type
_entity.pdbx_description
1 polymer ?
#
loop_
_entity_poly.entity_id
_entity_poly.type
_entity_poly.pdbx_seq_one_letter_code
_entity_poly.pdbx_strand_id
1 'polypeptide(L)'
;MRNSAVRAIVFGVGLLLCAVSFTQRTIAQTSSGDVIMVLSFENTSNRAEYNWVGESFANSLTELFNKPGLLVVSSDERSLAYQRVGLPETMIPSRATSIKLAREARATMIVLGTYTVVPPQETDQKVAKGKPEKDKSSAEAYVQVTARVIKVNEGRTLGEVLDGSWATRQFDFGGPLTTLQTIQGRLAYQILYHRDRALPYSQNQLVQEATKIPPQAFEAFVKAVQVDDRDEKRVNYLKNALRLYSDANGGGVYSEAAFELGRFYLLDGKWKDAAEYFIKLQKKEPHYTEAAFYAGLAYAKLGDFGHALASLVPLASDMPLIGVYNNAGAVAISAAREQKKDEERQRLLSQGITFLQRAAESSPDDSMIRFNYAFGLFLSGKFAEASEQLRPVITSDPRDGQAYFLFAKSLEKIGKAEAAEAADNQARRYLQTYAKWQDEWQKSQATSKVTLRMRDVLNLDDIADLARKNSATSDSASATQDLLAKARELYQAGRDDEALPELHRVVMIEPTNAEAYLMSGRINLRRGDQEAAIAALKTAIFWDPKLIDAHILLGKVFLERGDRSEAAKYATAAMSIDPNNQEAIALQRQVTMGNK
;
A
#
# COMPACT_ATOMS: atom_id res chain seq x y z
N MET A 1 26.81 -40.56 -57.25
CA MET A 1 27.50 -39.48 -56.49
C MET A 1 26.69 -38.18 -56.33
N ARG A 2 25.36 -38.21 -56.39
CA ARG A 2 24.52 -36.98 -56.33
C ARG A 2 23.60 -36.91 -55.09
N ASN A 3 23.60 -37.97 -54.25
CA ASN A 3 22.72 -38.06 -53.09
C ASN A 3 23.43 -37.88 -51.72
N SER A 4 24.76 -37.75 -51.72
CA SER A 4 25.53 -37.52 -50.47
C SER A 4 25.69 -36.01 -50.11
N ALA A 5 25.64 -35.12 -51.08
CA ALA A 5 25.75 -33.69 -50.87
C ALA A 5 24.47 -33.06 -50.28
N VAL A 6 23.31 -33.58 -50.63
CA VAL A 6 22.02 -33.05 -50.12
C VAL A 6 21.75 -33.47 -48.66
N ARG A 7 22.27 -34.64 -48.24
CA ARG A 7 22.15 -35.06 -46.81
C ARG A 7 23.07 -34.29 -45.85
N ALA A 8 24.22 -33.82 -46.34
CA ALA A 8 25.12 -32.98 -45.50
C ALA A 8 24.59 -31.58 -45.27
N ILE A 9 23.86 -30.99 -46.24
CA ILE A 9 23.27 -29.63 -46.12
C ILE A 9 22.03 -29.67 -45.21
N VAL A 10 21.23 -30.72 -45.24
CA VAL A 10 20.05 -30.85 -44.35
C VAL A 10 20.47 -31.09 -42.90
N PHE A 11 21.59 -31.78 -42.64
CA PHE A 11 22.12 -31.97 -41.28
C PHE A 11 22.80 -30.69 -40.73
N GLY A 12 23.44 -29.88 -41.57
CA GLY A 12 24.06 -28.62 -41.17
C GLY A 12 23.04 -27.54 -40.83
N VAL A 13 21.92 -27.44 -41.54
CA VAL A 13 20.85 -26.49 -41.28
C VAL A 13 20.00 -26.92 -40.07
N GLY A 14 19.82 -28.20 -39.85
CA GLY A 14 19.15 -28.72 -38.65
C GLY A 14 19.92 -28.48 -37.36
N LEU A 15 21.25 -28.54 -37.40
CA LEU A 15 22.11 -28.22 -36.23
C LEU A 15 22.25 -26.73 -35.94
N LEU A 16 22.17 -25.87 -36.97
CA LEU A 16 22.13 -24.42 -36.79
C LEU A 16 20.77 -23.93 -36.27
N LEU A 17 19.68 -24.59 -36.65
CA LEU A 17 18.33 -24.26 -36.14
C LEU A 17 18.11 -24.77 -34.70
N CYS A 18 18.77 -25.82 -34.27
CA CYS A 18 18.74 -26.27 -32.88
C CYS A 18 19.64 -25.43 -31.95
N ALA A 19 20.71 -24.80 -32.47
CA ALA A 19 21.56 -23.92 -31.67
C ALA A 19 20.97 -22.53 -31.40
N VAL A 20 19.98 -22.08 -32.21
CA VAL A 20 19.29 -20.78 -32.04
C VAL A 20 18.10 -20.89 -31.07
N SER A 21 17.66 -22.11 -30.76
CA SER A 21 16.48 -22.31 -29.88
C SER A 21 16.81 -22.42 -28.39
N PHE A 22 18.06 -22.27 -27.97
CA PHE A 22 18.50 -22.33 -26.57
C PHE A 22 19.12 -21.03 -26.05
N THR A 23 18.85 -19.89 -26.69
CA THR A 23 18.84 -18.66 -25.94
C THR A 23 17.54 -18.62 -25.15
N GLN A 24 17.51 -19.35 -24.03
CA GLN A 24 16.58 -18.99 -22.97
C GLN A 24 16.77 -17.48 -22.77
N ARG A 25 15.79 -16.71 -23.20
CA ARG A 25 15.54 -15.40 -22.61
C ARG A 25 15.43 -15.67 -21.11
N THR A 26 16.51 -15.50 -20.38
CA THR A 26 16.40 -15.03 -19.01
C THR A 26 15.64 -13.74 -19.14
N ILE A 27 14.32 -13.83 -19.02
CA ILE A 27 13.50 -12.69 -18.65
C ILE A 27 14.17 -12.25 -17.36
N ALA A 28 14.90 -11.13 -17.42
CA ALA A 28 15.27 -10.42 -16.23
C ALA A 28 13.96 -10.32 -15.46
N GLN A 29 13.84 -11.07 -14.36
CA GLN A 29 12.83 -10.80 -13.36
C GLN A 29 13.15 -9.37 -12.95
N THR A 30 12.38 -8.42 -13.50
CA THR A 30 12.21 -7.14 -12.85
C THR A 30 11.92 -7.51 -11.40
N SER A 31 12.79 -7.10 -10.49
CA SER A 31 12.59 -7.31 -9.07
C SER A 31 11.28 -6.63 -8.72
N SER A 32 10.19 -7.38 -8.79
CA SER A 32 8.93 -6.94 -8.20
C SER A 32 9.26 -6.68 -6.75
N GLY A 33 9.03 -5.44 -6.29
CA GLY A 33 9.30 -5.08 -4.90
C GLY A 33 8.69 -6.17 -3.99
N ASP A 34 9.40 -6.53 -2.91
CA ASP A 34 8.89 -7.51 -1.98
C ASP A 34 7.53 -7.06 -1.44
N VAL A 35 6.57 -7.96 -1.48
CA VAL A 35 5.23 -7.79 -0.90
C VAL A 35 5.16 -8.64 0.35
N ILE A 36 4.98 -8.02 1.51
CA ILE A 36 4.92 -8.71 2.80
C ILE A 36 3.49 -8.77 3.33
N MET A 37 3.08 -9.93 3.78
CA MET A 37 1.80 -10.18 4.44
C MET A 37 2.06 -10.57 5.90
N VAL A 38 1.33 -9.98 6.84
CA VAL A 38 1.42 -10.35 8.26
C VAL A 38 0.11 -11.00 8.67
N LEU A 39 0.17 -12.22 9.20
CA LEU A 39 -1.00 -12.88 9.78
C LEU A 39 -1.09 -12.63 11.27
N SER A 40 -2.29 -12.73 11.83
CA SER A 40 -2.52 -12.71 13.26
C SER A 40 -1.71 -13.82 13.94
N PHE A 41 -1.03 -13.49 15.04
CA PHE A 41 -0.19 -14.45 15.76
C PHE A 41 -1.06 -15.38 16.63
N GLU A 42 -0.67 -16.64 16.71
CA GLU A 42 -1.39 -17.67 17.44
C GLU A 42 -1.21 -17.52 18.96
N ASN A 43 -2.31 -17.51 19.68
CA ASN A 43 -2.32 -17.49 21.14
C ASN A 43 -2.13 -18.91 21.70
N THR A 44 -0.98 -19.18 22.29
CA THR A 44 -0.67 -20.48 22.91
C THR A 44 -0.90 -20.49 24.43
N SER A 45 -1.37 -19.37 25.02
CA SER A 45 -1.63 -19.28 26.47
C SER A 45 -2.94 -19.91 26.92
N ASN A 46 -3.82 -20.37 26.01
CA ASN A 46 -5.15 -20.88 26.26
C ASN A 46 -6.07 -19.92 27.05
N ARG A 47 -5.84 -18.60 26.92
CA ARG A 47 -6.57 -17.53 27.59
C ARG A 47 -7.16 -16.58 26.57
N ALA A 48 -8.46 -16.67 26.34
CA ALA A 48 -9.18 -15.93 25.32
C ALA A 48 -9.13 -14.39 25.52
N GLU A 49 -9.00 -13.94 26.77
CA GLU A 49 -8.88 -12.51 27.10
C GLU A 49 -7.66 -11.81 26.46
N TYR A 50 -6.65 -12.60 26.04
CA TYR A 50 -5.45 -12.08 25.38
C TYR A 50 -5.45 -12.30 23.86
N ASN A 51 -6.52 -12.80 23.24
CA ASN A 51 -6.56 -13.05 21.79
C ASN A 51 -6.25 -11.80 20.97
N TRP A 52 -6.61 -10.61 21.48
CA TRP A 52 -6.31 -9.33 20.84
C TRP A 52 -4.80 -9.09 20.60
N VAL A 53 -3.92 -9.73 21.38
CA VAL A 53 -2.46 -9.58 21.24
C VAL A 53 -1.98 -10.11 19.87
N GLY A 54 -2.55 -11.20 19.37
CA GLY A 54 -2.23 -11.76 18.07
C GLY A 54 -2.52 -10.78 16.93
N GLU A 55 -3.69 -10.19 16.92
CA GLU A 55 -4.08 -9.20 15.93
C GLU A 55 -3.31 -7.89 16.09
N SER A 56 -2.93 -7.54 17.32
CA SER A 56 -2.08 -6.36 17.55
C SER A 56 -0.72 -6.46 16.84
N PHE A 57 -0.14 -7.69 16.78
CA PHE A 57 1.08 -7.91 15.98
C PHE A 57 0.82 -7.75 14.50
N ALA A 58 -0.29 -8.30 13.98
CA ALA A 58 -0.61 -8.16 12.56
C ALA A 58 -0.77 -6.69 12.18
N ASN A 59 -1.54 -5.92 12.93
CA ASN A 59 -1.78 -4.50 12.65
C ASN A 59 -0.50 -3.66 12.80
N SER A 60 0.19 -3.77 13.94
CA SER A 60 1.40 -2.97 14.20
C SER A 60 2.53 -3.28 13.22
N LEU A 61 2.77 -4.56 12.88
CA LEU A 61 3.81 -4.92 11.92
C LEU A 61 3.44 -4.49 10.50
N THR A 62 2.15 -4.56 10.09
CA THR A 62 1.68 -4.04 8.81
C THR A 62 2.01 -2.56 8.67
N GLU A 63 1.71 -1.74 9.69
CA GLU A 63 2.04 -0.31 9.69
C GLU A 63 3.56 -0.05 9.69
N LEU A 64 4.31 -0.78 10.52
CA LEU A 64 5.77 -0.61 10.63
C LEU A 64 6.52 -1.03 9.37
N PHE A 65 5.96 -1.96 8.60
CA PHE A 65 6.52 -2.40 7.32
C PHE A 65 6.11 -1.51 6.15
N ASN A 66 5.13 -0.62 6.33
CA ASN A 66 4.75 0.35 5.30
C ASN A 66 5.85 1.41 5.13
N LYS A 67 6.90 1.01 4.44
CA LYS A 67 8.12 1.78 4.20
C LYS A 67 8.41 1.86 2.70
N PRO A 68 9.07 2.92 2.24
CA PRO A 68 9.55 2.96 0.87
C PRO A 68 10.33 1.67 0.53
N GLY A 69 9.93 0.95 -0.52
CA GLY A 69 10.58 -0.26 -0.96
C GLY A 69 10.02 -1.57 -0.49
N LEU A 70 8.98 -1.50 0.28
CA LEU A 70 8.28 -2.68 0.74
C LEU A 70 6.78 -2.45 0.56
N LEU A 71 6.16 -3.28 -0.24
CA LEU A 71 4.71 -3.31 -0.35
C LEU A 71 4.18 -4.18 0.79
N VAL A 72 3.10 -3.73 1.43
CA VAL A 72 2.49 -4.45 2.54
C VAL A 72 1.05 -4.76 2.18
N VAL A 73 0.65 -6.00 2.39
CA VAL A 73 -0.75 -6.41 2.28
C VAL A 73 -1.53 -5.79 3.43
N SER A 74 -2.49 -4.94 3.12
CA SER A 74 -3.35 -4.28 4.10
C SER A 74 -4.26 -5.28 4.85
N SER A 75 -4.90 -4.84 5.93
CA SER A 75 -5.87 -5.68 6.65
C SER A 75 -7.05 -6.07 5.76
N ASP A 76 -7.56 -5.14 4.94
CA ASP A 76 -8.68 -5.39 4.03
C ASP A 76 -8.30 -6.40 2.92
N GLU A 77 -7.10 -6.26 2.32
CA GLU A 77 -6.60 -7.24 1.35
C GLU A 77 -6.36 -8.61 1.98
N ARG A 78 -5.89 -8.64 3.23
CA ARG A 78 -5.77 -9.87 4.03
C ARG A 78 -7.13 -10.53 4.22
N SER A 79 -8.13 -9.78 4.66
CA SER A 79 -9.51 -10.24 4.83
C SER A 79 -10.09 -10.79 3.52
N LEU A 80 -9.87 -10.09 2.42
CA LEU A 80 -10.29 -10.53 1.09
C LEU A 80 -9.61 -11.85 0.68
N ALA A 81 -8.32 -12.03 0.99
CA ALA A 81 -7.62 -13.28 0.73
C ALA A 81 -8.21 -14.45 1.53
N TYR A 82 -8.57 -14.25 2.80
CA TYR A 82 -9.27 -15.25 3.61
C TYR A 82 -10.62 -15.64 2.99
N GLN A 83 -11.42 -14.65 2.57
CA GLN A 83 -12.71 -14.88 1.91
C GLN A 83 -12.57 -15.68 0.60
N ARG A 84 -11.60 -15.31 -0.26
CA ARG A 84 -11.34 -16.01 -1.53
C ARG A 84 -10.88 -17.44 -1.33
N VAL A 85 -10.14 -17.72 -0.27
CA VAL A 85 -9.72 -19.09 0.10
C VAL A 85 -10.84 -19.85 0.80
N GLY A 86 -11.92 -19.18 1.24
CA GLY A 86 -13.05 -19.77 1.94
C GLY A 86 -12.76 -20.10 3.41
N LEU A 87 -11.94 -19.28 4.07
CA LEU A 87 -11.56 -19.46 5.47
C LEU A 87 -12.09 -18.31 6.33
N PRO A 88 -12.53 -18.60 7.57
CA PRO A 88 -12.83 -17.55 8.55
C PRO A 88 -11.55 -16.79 8.95
N GLU A 89 -11.63 -15.48 9.10
CA GLU A 89 -10.48 -14.63 9.50
C GLU A 89 -9.95 -14.95 10.90
N THR A 90 -10.83 -15.46 11.76
CA THR A 90 -10.47 -15.90 13.11
C THR A 90 -9.70 -17.22 13.15
N MET A 91 -9.59 -17.92 12.02
CA MET A 91 -8.88 -19.19 11.93
C MET A 91 -7.37 -18.94 11.78
N ILE A 92 -6.59 -19.57 12.66
CA ILE A 92 -5.13 -19.62 12.52
C ILE A 92 -4.78 -20.67 11.46
N PRO A 93 -4.25 -20.27 10.30
CA PRO A 93 -4.00 -21.18 9.21
C PRO A 93 -2.71 -22.00 9.42
N SER A 94 -2.70 -23.24 8.93
CA SER A 94 -1.48 -24.04 8.85
C SER A 94 -0.44 -23.36 7.95
N ARG A 95 0.84 -23.76 8.05
CA ARG A 95 1.90 -23.22 7.18
C ARG A 95 1.56 -23.31 5.68
N ALA A 96 1.00 -24.42 5.24
CA ALA A 96 0.61 -24.61 3.84
C ALA A 96 -0.54 -23.66 3.44
N THR A 97 -1.53 -23.52 4.30
CA THR A 97 -2.66 -22.61 4.12
C THR A 97 -2.20 -21.14 4.14
N SER A 98 -1.25 -20.80 5.02
CA SER A 98 -0.65 -19.45 5.07
C SER A 98 0.05 -19.09 3.76
N ILE A 99 0.79 -20.03 3.16
CA ILE A 99 1.42 -19.83 1.85
C ILE A 99 0.35 -19.66 0.76
N LYS A 100 -0.77 -20.40 0.82
CA LYS A 100 -1.88 -20.25 -0.13
C LYS A 100 -2.52 -18.87 0.00
N LEU A 101 -2.79 -18.41 1.23
CA LEU A 101 -3.31 -17.06 1.51
C LEU A 101 -2.37 -15.97 0.96
N ALA A 102 -1.06 -16.12 1.22
CA ALA A 102 -0.07 -15.18 0.75
C ALA A 102 -0.01 -15.11 -0.79
N ARG A 103 -0.14 -16.25 -1.49
CA ARG A 103 -0.21 -16.29 -2.96
C ARG A 103 -1.46 -15.61 -3.48
N GLU A 104 -2.60 -15.80 -2.82
CA GLU A 104 -3.85 -15.14 -3.18
C GLU A 104 -3.74 -13.61 -3.03
N ALA A 105 -3.07 -13.14 -1.99
CA ALA A 105 -2.75 -11.73 -1.77
C ALA A 105 -1.53 -11.24 -2.58
N ARG A 106 -0.95 -12.08 -3.47
CA ARG A 106 0.28 -11.78 -4.24
C ARG A 106 1.48 -11.39 -3.38
N ALA A 107 1.53 -11.84 -2.14
CA ALA A 107 2.65 -11.60 -1.24
C ALA A 107 3.84 -12.51 -1.60
N THR A 108 5.06 -11.95 -1.53
CA THR A 108 6.32 -12.67 -1.73
C THR A 108 6.88 -13.21 -0.41
N MET A 109 6.48 -12.58 0.70
CA MET A 109 6.86 -12.97 2.06
C MET A 109 5.64 -12.98 2.97
N ILE A 110 5.66 -13.87 3.97
CA ILE A 110 4.62 -13.93 5.00
C ILE A 110 5.25 -14.04 6.38
N VAL A 111 4.74 -13.23 7.31
CA VAL A 111 5.12 -13.26 8.72
C VAL A 111 4.09 -14.06 9.49
N LEU A 112 4.57 -15.06 10.21
CA LEU A 112 3.80 -15.93 11.11
C LEU A 112 4.39 -15.86 12.51
N GLY A 113 3.56 -15.97 13.53
CA GLY A 113 4.05 -15.98 14.90
C GLY A 113 3.12 -16.68 15.87
N THR A 114 3.68 -17.01 17.03
CA THR A 114 2.98 -17.52 18.19
C THR A 114 3.34 -16.66 19.40
N TYR A 115 2.45 -16.57 20.36
CA TYR A 115 2.74 -15.91 21.64
C TYR A 115 2.07 -16.62 22.80
N THR A 116 2.69 -16.46 23.97
CA THR A 116 2.17 -16.91 25.25
C THR A 116 2.11 -15.73 26.21
N VAL A 117 0.99 -15.53 26.87
CA VAL A 117 0.86 -14.54 27.94
C VAL A 117 0.80 -15.26 29.28
N VAL A 118 1.75 -14.93 30.14
CA VAL A 118 1.76 -15.37 31.54
C VAL A 118 1.11 -14.27 32.37
N PRO A 119 -0.04 -14.53 33.01
CA PRO A 119 -0.71 -13.53 33.85
C PRO A 119 0.10 -13.19 35.09
N PRO A 120 -0.21 -12.06 35.74
CA PRO A 120 0.34 -11.75 37.04
C PRO A 120 0.13 -12.92 38.01
N GLN A 121 1.18 -13.34 38.72
CA GLN A 121 1.00 -14.29 39.82
C GLN A 121 0.34 -13.56 40.97
N GLU A 122 -0.89 -13.97 41.35
CA GLU A 122 -1.48 -13.59 42.62
C GLU A 122 -0.61 -14.19 43.72
N THR A 123 0.23 -13.41 44.33
CA THR A 123 0.92 -13.81 45.56
C THR A 123 -0.10 -13.80 46.66
N ASP A 124 -0.64 -14.98 47.02
CA ASP A 124 -1.34 -15.23 48.27
C ASP A 124 -0.38 -15.01 49.47
N GLN A 125 0.00 -13.76 49.67
CA GLN A 125 0.66 -13.38 50.94
C GLN A 125 -0.42 -13.06 51.94
N LYS A 126 -0.72 -14.06 52.83
CA LYS A 126 -1.33 -13.79 54.13
C LYS A 126 -0.55 -12.63 54.77
N VAL A 127 -1.16 -11.45 54.80
CA VAL A 127 -0.61 -10.24 55.40
C VAL A 127 -0.38 -10.51 56.90
N ALA A 128 0.87 -10.75 57.27
CA ALA A 128 1.30 -10.62 58.67
C ALA A 128 1.26 -9.14 59.01
N LYS A 129 0.38 -8.76 59.96
CA LYS A 129 0.23 -7.41 60.47
C LYS A 129 1.56 -6.92 61.02
N GLY A 130 2.12 -5.85 60.42
CA GLY A 130 3.13 -5.04 61.05
C GLY A 130 4.44 -4.76 60.32
N LYS A 131 4.45 -4.42 59.02
CA LYS A 131 5.58 -3.72 58.38
C LYS A 131 5.09 -2.73 57.34
N PRO A 132 5.74 -1.54 57.18
CA PRO A 132 5.30 -0.54 56.23
C PRO A 132 5.49 -1.02 54.78
N GLU A 133 4.46 -0.79 54.00
CA GLU A 133 4.35 -1.05 52.57
C GLU A 133 5.46 -0.32 51.77
N LYS A 134 6.55 -0.99 51.46
CA LYS A 134 7.46 -0.61 50.36
C LYS A 134 7.51 -1.78 49.41
N ASP A 135 7.21 -1.45 48.13
CA ASP A 135 7.22 -2.32 46.94
C ASP A 135 6.05 -3.30 46.81
N LYS A 136 4.89 -2.76 46.44
CA LYS A 136 3.96 -3.48 45.56
C LYS A 136 4.50 -3.35 44.13
N SER A 137 5.42 -4.23 43.75
CA SER A 137 5.56 -4.57 42.34
C SER A 137 4.29 -5.32 41.98
N SER A 138 3.31 -4.66 41.38
CA SER A 138 2.21 -5.31 40.71
C SER A 138 2.85 -6.20 39.66
N ALA A 139 2.81 -7.53 39.85
CA ALA A 139 3.31 -8.47 38.88
C ALA A 139 2.48 -8.28 37.61
N GLU A 140 3.09 -7.66 36.60
CA GLU A 140 2.44 -7.41 35.32
C GLU A 140 2.37 -8.69 34.49
N ALA A 141 1.36 -8.79 33.62
CA ALA A 141 1.30 -9.87 32.65
C ALA A 141 2.52 -9.81 31.74
N TYR A 142 3.15 -10.95 31.46
CA TYR A 142 4.34 -11.07 30.63
C TYR A 142 4.02 -11.76 29.32
N VAL A 143 4.42 -11.19 28.19
CA VAL A 143 4.25 -11.79 26.87
C VAL A 143 5.57 -12.33 26.35
N GLN A 144 5.54 -13.55 25.83
CA GLN A 144 6.63 -14.15 25.07
C GLN A 144 6.17 -14.43 23.65
N VAL A 145 6.96 -14.04 22.67
CA VAL A 145 6.61 -14.03 21.24
C VAL A 145 7.69 -14.73 20.46
N THR A 146 7.28 -15.58 19.53
CA THR A 146 8.14 -16.20 18.53
C THR A 146 7.58 -15.91 17.14
N ALA A 147 8.35 -15.29 16.26
CA ALA A 147 7.94 -15.00 14.89
C ALA A 147 8.88 -15.66 13.86
N ARG A 148 8.36 -15.92 12.66
CA ARG A 148 9.06 -16.47 11.51
C ARG A 148 8.59 -15.78 10.24
N VAL A 149 9.51 -15.60 9.29
CA VAL A 149 9.21 -15.07 7.96
C VAL A 149 9.43 -16.19 6.94
N ILE A 150 8.43 -16.43 6.09
CA ILE A 150 8.51 -17.44 5.03
C ILE A 150 8.54 -16.72 3.69
N LYS A 151 9.49 -17.06 2.84
CA LYS A 151 9.52 -16.68 1.43
C LYS A 151 8.53 -17.56 0.67
N VAL A 152 7.46 -16.96 0.15
CA VAL A 152 6.29 -17.67 -0.40
C VAL A 152 6.65 -18.52 -1.61
N ASN A 153 7.50 -18.00 -2.50
CA ASN A 153 7.89 -18.70 -3.73
C ASN A 153 8.83 -19.90 -3.47
N GLU A 154 9.68 -19.78 -2.45
CA GLU A 154 10.65 -20.82 -2.08
C GLU A 154 10.05 -21.83 -1.09
N GLY A 155 8.99 -21.46 -0.38
CA GLY A 155 8.41 -22.22 0.72
C GLY A 155 9.35 -22.35 1.93
N ARG A 156 10.43 -21.53 1.99
CA ARG A 156 11.48 -21.58 3.01
C ARG A 156 11.39 -20.44 4.00
N THR A 157 11.92 -20.67 5.20
CA THR A 157 12.01 -19.63 6.23
C THR A 157 13.18 -18.69 5.89
N LEU A 158 13.01 -17.40 6.14
CA LEU A 158 14.07 -16.41 5.97
C LEU A 158 15.26 -16.76 6.88
N GLY A 159 16.45 -16.89 6.29
CA GLY A 159 17.69 -17.27 7.00
C GLY A 159 17.98 -18.77 7.05
N GLU A 160 17.19 -19.63 6.38
CA GLU A 160 17.48 -21.04 6.18
C GLU A 160 18.63 -21.19 5.14
N VAL A 161 19.77 -21.77 5.55
CA VAL A 161 20.94 -21.98 4.70
C VAL A 161 20.93 -23.41 4.13
N LEU A 162 21.38 -23.57 2.88
CA LEU A 162 21.32 -24.84 2.12
C LEU A 162 22.43 -25.85 2.44
N ASP A 163 23.39 -25.52 3.29
CA ASP A 163 24.62 -26.30 3.56
C ASP A 163 24.49 -27.35 4.67
N GLY A 164 23.25 -27.65 5.10
CA GLY A 164 22.99 -28.65 6.13
C GLY A 164 23.09 -28.15 7.56
N SER A 165 23.48 -26.91 7.80
CA SER A 165 23.35 -26.26 9.11
C SER A 165 21.97 -25.65 9.25
N TRP A 166 21.07 -26.35 9.91
CA TRP A 166 19.67 -25.96 10.11
C TRP A 166 19.55 -24.82 11.13
N ALA A 167 19.90 -23.61 10.76
CA ALA A 167 19.56 -22.42 11.53
C ALA A 167 18.23 -21.86 11.03
N THR A 168 17.11 -22.49 11.43
CA THR A 168 15.79 -21.86 11.29
C THR A 168 15.83 -20.56 12.07
N ARG A 169 15.88 -19.41 11.38
CA ARG A 169 15.82 -18.14 12.08
C ARG A 169 14.37 -17.89 12.50
N GLN A 170 14.15 -18.02 13.77
CA GLN A 170 12.99 -17.47 14.45
C GLN A 170 13.42 -16.23 15.24
N PHE A 171 12.49 -15.32 15.43
CA PHE A 171 12.69 -14.09 16.17
C PHE A 171 11.96 -14.25 17.50
N ASP A 172 12.69 -14.32 18.60
CA ASP A 172 12.16 -14.52 19.94
C ASP A 172 12.28 -13.21 20.74
N PHE A 173 11.16 -12.76 21.29
CA PHE A 173 11.08 -11.56 22.12
C PHE A 173 10.21 -11.84 23.35
N GLY A 174 10.45 -11.11 24.43
CA GLY A 174 9.62 -11.16 25.61
C GLY A 174 9.71 -9.89 26.43
N GLY A 175 8.67 -9.62 27.20
CA GLY A 175 8.60 -8.47 28.07
C GLY A 175 7.22 -8.32 28.74
N PRO A 176 7.07 -7.32 29.62
CA PRO A 176 5.75 -6.96 30.16
C PRO A 176 4.76 -6.64 29.04
N LEU A 177 3.49 -7.01 29.23
CA LEU A 177 2.43 -6.73 28.26
C LEU A 177 2.25 -5.22 28.02
N THR A 178 2.55 -4.40 29.00
CA THR A 178 2.58 -2.93 28.88
C THR A 178 3.61 -2.42 27.90
N THR A 179 4.65 -3.22 27.59
CA THR A 179 5.69 -2.89 26.60
C THR A 179 5.49 -3.58 25.26
N LEU A 180 4.28 -4.07 24.97
CA LEU A 180 3.95 -4.84 23.76
C LEU A 180 4.37 -4.11 22.49
N GLN A 181 4.06 -2.84 22.37
CA GLN A 181 4.42 -2.01 21.20
C GLN A 181 5.94 -1.88 21.01
N THR A 182 6.70 -1.81 22.10
CA THR A 182 8.17 -1.82 22.05
C THR A 182 8.69 -3.16 21.48
N ILE A 183 8.06 -4.27 21.87
CA ILE A 183 8.37 -5.61 21.34
C ILE A 183 8.07 -5.66 19.84
N GLN A 184 6.93 -5.12 19.42
CA GLN A 184 6.53 -5.05 18.00
C GLN A 184 7.52 -4.23 17.17
N GLY A 185 7.95 -3.06 17.65
CA GLY A 185 8.96 -2.22 16.99
C GLY A 185 10.32 -2.91 16.86
N ARG A 186 10.76 -3.63 17.89
CA ARG A 186 12.01 -4.41 17.85
C ARG A 186 11.91 -5.59 16.88
N LEU A 187 10.79 -6.29 16.87
CA LEU A 187 10.53 -7.39 15.97
C LEU A 187 10.51 -6.90 14.50
N ALA A 188 9.82 -5.79 14.24
CA ALA A 188 9.80 -5.17 12.91
C ALA A 188 11.21 -4.85 12.43
N TYR A 189 12.03 -4.22 13.27
CA TYR A 189 13.42 -3.93 12.94
C TYR A 189 14.21 -5.19 12.59
N GLN A 190 14.11 -6.23 13.40
CA GLN A 190 14.86 -7.47 13.17
C GLN A 190 14.45 -8.15 11.85
N ILE A 191 13.15 -8.18 11.54
CA ILE A 191 12.67 -8.75 10.27
C ILE A 191 13.20 -7.94 9.08
N LEU A 192 13.09 -6.62 9.12
CA LEU A 192 13.56 -5.73 8.05
C LEU A 192 15.08 -5.82 7.88
N TYR A 193 15.83 -5.81 8.97
CA TYR A 193 17.30 -5.91 8.96
C TYR A 193 17.81 -7.26 8.42
N HIS A 194 17.10 -8.36 8.69
CA HIS A 194 17.44 -9.66 8.13
C HIS A 194 17.05 -9.80 6.66
N ARG A 195 16.05 -9.04 6.21
CA ARG A 195 15.71 -8.93 4.80
C ARG A 195 16.73 -8.08 4.04
N ASP A 196 17.08 -6.93 4.59
CA ASP A 196 17.98 -5.96 3.97
C ASP A 196 18.95 -5.39 5.02
N ARG A 197 20.23 -5.71 4.87
CA ARG A 197 21.29 -5.24 5.77
C ARG A 197 21.58 -3.74 5.63
N ALA A 198 21.21 -3.15 4.49
CA ALA A 198 21.34 -1.70 4.23
C ALA A 198 20.13 -0.89 4.71
N LEU A 199 19.42 -1.38 5.72
CA LEU A 199 18.19 -0.76 6.24
C LEU A 199 18.43 0.71 6.67
N PRO A 200 17.68 1.68 6.11
CA PRO A 200 17.86 3.10 6.42
C PRO A 200 17.24 3.51 7.76
N TYR A 201 16.62 2.59 8.49
CA TYR A 201 15.92 2.85 9.75
C TYR A 201 16.65 2.20 10.91
N SER A 202 16.80 2.94 12.02
CA SER A 202 17.31 2.38 13.28
C SER A 202 16.21 1.65 14.05
N GLN A 203 16.62 0.73 14.95
CA GLN A 203 15.67 0.06 15.85
C GLN A 203 14.89 1.06 16.70
N ASN A 204 15.55 2.12 17.18
CA ASN A 204 14.90 3.14 18.01
C ASN A 204 13.81 3.90 17.24
N GLN A 205 14.04 4.19 15.94
CA GLN A 205 13.01 4.84 15.10
C GLN A 205 11.77 3.97 14.98
N LEU A 206 11.92 2.66 14.71
CA LEU A 206 10.77 1.76 14.59
C LEU A 206 10.06 1.54 15.95
N VAL A 207 10.81 1.53 17.05
CA VAL A 207 10.21 1.49 18.40
C VAL A 207 9.44 2.78 18.69
N GLN A 208 10.00 3.94 18.38
CA GLN A 208 9.31 5.23 18.54
C GLN A 208 8.04 5.29 17.69
N GLU A 209 8.09 4.76 16.47
CA GLU A 209 6.92 4.69 15.60
C GLU A 209 5.84 3.77 16.19
N ALA A 210 6.21 2.57 16.64
CA ALA A 210 5.29 1.63 17.27
C ALA A 210 4.63 2.19 18.53
N THR A 211 5.34 3.03 19.30
CA THR A 211 4.88 3.57 20.58
C THR A 211 4.22 4.95 20.46
N LYS A 212 3.98 5.46 19.25
CA LYS A 212 3.27 6.74 19.04
C LYS A 212 1.85 6.74 19.60
N ILE A 213 1.19 5.59 19.53
CA ILE A 213 -0.17 5.42 20.04
C ILE A 213 -0.08 5.00 21.50
N PRO A 214 -0.78 5.69 22.42
CA PRO A 214 -0.82 5.28 23.82
C PRO A 214 -1.29 3.83 23.97
N PRO A 215 -0.64 2.99 24.80
CA PRO A 215 -0.90 1.54 24.86
C PRO A 215 -2.37 1.19 25.08
N GLN A 216 -3.06 1.93 25.95
CA GLN A 216 -4.49 1.69 26.24
C GLN A 216 -5.39 2.05 25.05
N ALA A 217 -5.06 3.12 24.30
CA ALA A 217 -5.79 3.49 23.08
C ALA A 217 -5.58 2.44 22.00
N PHE A 218 -4.35 1.95 21.82
CA PHE A 218 -4.02 0.88 20.90
C PHE A 218 -4.73 -0.43 21.24
N GLU A 219 -4.72 -0.84 22.52
CA GLU A 219 -5.46 -2.04 22.97
C GLU A 219 -6.96 -1.93 22.67
N ALA A 220 -7.57 -0.76 22.96
CA ALA A 220 -8.99 -0.53 22.68
C ALA A 220 -9.29 -0.62 21.18
N PHE A 221 -8.43 -0.06 20.33
CA PHE A 221 -8.55 -0.13 18.87
C PHE A 221 -8.46 -1.58 18.38
N VAL A 222 -7.44 -2.33 18.80
CA VAL A 222 -7.26 -3.72 18.37
C VAL A 222 -8.45 -4.60 18.81
N LYS A 223 -8.98 -4.39 20.01
CA LYS A 223 -10.20 -5.06 20.45
C LYS A 223 -11.41 -4.71 19.58
N ALA A 224 -11.49 -3.48 19.10
CA ALA A 224 -12.57 -3.05 18.20
C ALA A 224 -12.53 -3.80 16.87
N VAL A 225 -11.36 -3.89 16.22
CA VAL A 225 -11.24 -4.53 14.90
C VAL A 225 -11.42 -6.05 14.93
N GLN A 226 -11.40 -6.67 16.11
CA GLN A 226 -11.73 -8.09 16.29
C GLN A 226 -13.24 -8.37 16.43
N VAL A 227 -14.02 -7.32 16.64
CA VAL A 227 -15.48 -7.43 16.76
C VAL A 227 -16.09 -7.29 15.37
N ASP A 228 -17.16 -8.04 15.10
CA ASP A 228 -17.87 -7.98 13.81
C ASP A 228 -18.21 -6.53 13.40
N ASP A 229 -18.12 -6.25 12.11
CA ASP A 229 -18.31 -4.91 11.53
C ASP A 229 -19.68 -4.30 11.82
N ARG A 230 -20.67 -5.09 12.27
CA ARG A 230 -22.02 -4.65 12.61
C ARG A 230 -22.34 -4.70 14.10
N ASP A 231 -21.39 -5.13 14.95
CA ASP A 231 -21.61 -5.20 16.39
C ASP A 231 -21.40 -3.82 17.03
N GLU A 232 -22.37 -3.33 17.79
CA GLU A 232 -22.29 -2.06 18.52
C GLU A 232 -21.13 -2.00 19.53
N LYS A 233 -20.62 -3.14 20.00
CA LYS A 233 -19.42 -3.20 20.85
C LYS A 233 -18.21 -2.60 20.14
N ARG A 234 -18.10 -2.78 18.82
CA ARG A 234 -17.03 -2.18 18.00
C ARG A 234 -17.03 -0.65 18.14
N VAL A 235 -18.20 -0.02 18.07
CA VAL A 235 -18.36 1.44 18.24
C VAL A 235 -17.86 1.88 19.63
N ASN A 236 -18.21 1.14 20.67
CA ASN A 236 -17.80 1.48 22.03
C ASN A 236 -16.29 1.40 22.22
N TYR A 237 -15.65 0.36 21.68
CA TYR A 237 -14.19 0.23 21.69
C TYR A 237 -13.51 1.33 20.88
N LEU A 238 -14.00 1.65 19.68
CA LEU A 238 -13.44 2.73 18.84
C LEU A 238 -13.57 4.10 19.49
N LYS A 239 -14.72 4.43 20.06
CA LYS A 239 -14.92 5.67 20.82
C LYS A 239 -14.00 5.74 22.04
N ASN A 240 -13.80 4.63 22.74
CA ASN A 240 -12.87 4.58 23.86
C ASN A 240 -11.42 4.77 23.39
N ALA A 241 -11.03 4.16 22.26
CA ALA A 241 -9.69 4.36 21.68
C ALA A 241 -9.44 5.84 21.32
N LEU A 242 -10.41 6.49 20.66
CA LEU A 242 -10.36 7.93 20.35
C LEU A 242 -10.22 8.79 21.61
N ARG A 243 -11.01 8.51 22.64
CA ARG A 243 -10.96 9.24 23.91
C ARG A 243 -9.61 9.08 24.60
N LEU A 244 -9.13 7.84 24.76
CA LEU A 244 -7.85 7.54 25.41
C LEU A 244 -6.67 8.18 24.67
N TYR A 245 -6.73 8.19 23.33
CA TYR A 245 -5.72 8.86 22.50
C TYR A 245 -5.75 10.38 22.69
N SER A 246 -6.95 10.97 22.64
CA SER A 246 -7.14 12.42 22.84
C SER A 246 -6.70 12.88 24.22
N ASP A 247 -7.04 12.13 25.28
CA ASP A 247 -6.65 12.43 26.64
C ASP A 247 -5.12 12.42 26.84
N ALA A 248 -4.43 11.47 26.19
CA ALA A 248 -2.98 11.33 26.28
C ALA A 248 -2.22 12.36 25.41
N ASN A 249 -2.80 12.81 24.30
CA ASN A 249 -2.14 13.67 23.31
C ASN A 249 -2.71 15.11 23.23
N GLY A 250 -3.39 15.57 24.27
CA GLY A 250 -3.86 16.95 24.34
C GLY A 250 -4.88 17.34 23.27
N GLY A 251 -5.76 16.42 22.87
CA GLY A 251 -6.83 16.68 21.90
C GLY A 251 -6.58 16.15 20.48
N GLY A 252 -5.53 15.33 20.27
CA GLY A 252 -5.26 14.68 18.98
C GLY A 252 -6.33 13.67 18.58
N VAL A 253 -6.35 13.30 17.30
CA VAL A 253 -7.25 12.28 16.73
C VAL A 253 -6.46 11.02 16.44
N TYR A 254 -6.99 9.88 16.84
CA TYR A 254 -6.47 8.56 16.44
C TYR A 254 -7.08 8.21 15.08
N SER A 255 -6.33 8.42 14.00
CA SER A 255 -6.82 8.36 12.60
C SER A 255 -7.41 7.02 12.24
N GLU A 256 -6.76 5.92 12.60
CA GLU A 256 -7.25 4.56 12.30
C GLU A 256 -8.58 4.27 13.01
N ALA A 257 -8.70 4.68 14.28
CA ALA A 257 -9.95 4.52 15.02
C ALA A 257 -11.07 5.41 14.47
N ALA A 258 -10.74 6.62 14.02
CA ALA A 258 -11.69 7.51 13.38
C ALA A 258 -12.14 6.97 12.02
N PHE A 259 -11.22 6.42 11.23
CA PHE A 259 -11.52 5.80 9.94
C PHE A 259 -12.49 4.61 10.10
N GLU A 260 -12.15 3.67 11.00
CA GLU A 260 -13.00 2.50 11.26
C GLU A 260 -14.39 2.87 11.79
N LEU A 261 -14.48 3.91 12.61
CA LEU A 261 -15.76 4.41 13.09
C LEU A 261 -16.57 5.09 11.98
N GLY A 262 -15.90 5.81 11.09
CA GLY A 262 -16.50 6.35 9.88
C GLY A 262 -17.05 5.25 8.97
N ARG A 263 -16.31 4.17 8.76
CA ARG A 263 -16.75 2.98 8.00
C ARG A 263 -17.98 2.32 8.63
N PHE A 264 -17.97 2.13 9.95
CA PHE A 264 -19.12 1.58 10.66
C PHE A 264 -20.40 2.39 10.39
N TYR A 265 -20.33 3.71 10.54
CA TYR A 265 -21.49 4.58 10.30
C TYR A 265 -21.87 4.64 8.82
N LEU A 266 -20.91 4.54 7.90
CA LEU A 266 -21.19 4.48 6.45
C LEU A 266 -22.01 3.23 6.11
N LEU A 267 -21.63 2.06 6.64
CA LEU A 267 -22.33 0.79 6.43
C LEU A 267 -23.73 0.79 7.07
N ASP A 268 -23.91 1.52 8.17
CA ASP A 268 -25.20 1.70 8.85
C ASP A 268 -26.09 2.78 8.22
N GLY A 269 -25.63 3.43 7.15
CA GLY A 269 -26.36 4.52 6.47
C GLY A 269 -26.45 5.82 7.26
N LYS A 270 -25.67 5.96 8.32
CA LYS A 270 -25.57 7.17 9.15
C LYS A 270 -24.58 8.15 8.52
N TRP A 271 -24.95 8.66 7.34
CA TRP A 271 -24.07 9.46 6.48
C TRP A 271 -23.43 10.67 7.18
N LYS A 272 -24.19 11.36 8.04
CA LYS A 272 -23.69 12.52 8.78
C LYS A 272 -22.56 12.14 9.74
N ASP A 273 -22.80 11.09 10.54
CA ASP A 273 -21.82 10.62 11.51
C ASP A 273 -20.58 10.08 10.78
N ALA A 274 -20.78 9.34 9.68
CA ALA A 274 -19.67 8.84 8.85
C ALA A 274 -18.77 9.99 8.35
N ALA A 275 -19.37 11.01 7.74
CA ALA A 275 -18.64 12.17 7.24
C ALA A 275 -17.88 12.89 8.35
N GLU A 276 -18.50 13.07 9.54
CA GLU A 276 -17.87 13.72 10.69
C GLU A 276 -16.56 13.04 11.13
N TYR A 277 -16.51 11.70 11.06
CA TYR A 277 -15.29 10.97 11.43
C TYR A 277 -14.25 10.97 10.30
N PHE A 278 -14.65 10.81 9.04
CA PHE A 278 -13.73 10.80 7.91
C PHE A 278 -12.99 12.13 7.72
N ILE A 279 -13.65 13.28 7.91
CA ILE A 279 -13.01 14.60 7.75
C ILE A 279 -12.00 14.93 8.86
N LYS A 280 -11.92 14.13 9.92
CA LYS A 280 -10.90 14.30 10.98
C LYS A 280 -9.52 13.87 10.51
N LEU A 281 -9.42 13.02 9.47
CA LEU A 281 -8.15 12.55 8.96
C LEU A 281 -7.46 13.64 8.13
N GLN A 282 -6.15 13.78 8.33
CA GLN A 282 -5.31 14.72 7.61
C GLN A 282 -4.56 14.06 6.45
N LYS A 283 -4.17 14.84 5.43
CA LYS A 283 -3.55 14.36 4.19
C LYS A 283 -2.32 13.43 4.37
N LYS A 284 -1.62 13.54 5.51
CA LYS A 284 -0.42 12.74 5.79
C LYS A 284 -0.72 11.44 6.57
N GLU A 285 -1.94 11.25 7.00
CA GLU A 285 -2.33 10.12 7.83
C GLU A 285 -2.71 8.91 6.96
N PRO A 286 -2.53 7.69 7.48
CA PRO A 286 -3.05 6.48 6.85
C PRO A 286 -4.54 6.62 6.53
N HIS A 287 -5.00 5.96 5.47
CA HIS A 287 -6.40 5.96 5.02
C HIS A 287 -7.00 7.32 4.65
N TYR A 288 -6.19 8.39 4.52
CA TYR A 288 -6.73 9.70 4.12
C TYR A 288 -7.45 9.65 2.77
N THR A 289 -6.90 8.93 1.79
CA THR A 289 -7.49 8.80 0.45
C THR A 289 -8.88 8.19 0.50
N GLU A 290 -9.02 7.08 1.22
CA GLU A 290 -10.29 6.39 1.41
C GLU A 290 -11.26 7.25 2.24
N ALA A 291 -10.77 7.85 3.31
CA ALA A 291 -11.57 8.74 4.15
C ALA A 291 -12.13 9.93 3.36
N ALA A 292 -11.32 10.57 2.53
CA ALA A 292 -11.78 11.68 1.68
C ALA A 292 -12.81 11.23 0.63
N PHE A 293 -12.61 10.04 0.03
CA PHE A 293 -13.59 9.46 -0.89
C PHE A 293 -14.91 9.16 -0.20
N TYR A 294 -14.88 8.49 0.96
CA TYR A 294 -16.09 8.14 1.70
C TYR A 294 -16.77 9.35 2.35
N ALA A 295 -16.02 10.38 2.76
CA ALA A 295 -16.60 11.65 3.17
C ALA A 295 -17.39 12.30 2.03
N GLY A 296 -16.78 12.36 0.83
CA GLY A 296 -17.44 12.86 -0.37
C GLY A 296 -18.71 12.08 -0.72
N LEU A 297 -18.68 10.76 -0.63
CA LEU A 297 -19.84 9.90 -0.81
C LEU A 297 -20.93 10.18 0.23
N ALA A 298 -20.55 10.23 1.51
CA ALA A 298 -21.49 10.47 2.61
C ALA A 298 -22.19 11.84 2.48
N TYR A 299 -21.44 12.91 2.19
CA TYR A 299 -22.01 14.23 1.92
C TYR A 299 -22.91 14.24 0.68
N ALA A 300 -22.54 13.52 -0.38
CA ALA A 300 -23.39 13.40 -1.56
C ALA A 300 -24.73 12.69 -1.25
N LYS A 301 -24.72 11.64 -0.42
CA LYS A 301 -25.95 10.95 0.06
C LYS A 301 -26.82 11.86 0.92
N LEU A 302 -26.23 12.84 1.62
CA LEU A 302 -26.95 13.88 2.36
C LEU A 302 -27.49 15.01 1.48
N GLY A 303 -27.10 15.10 0.20
CA GLY A 303 -27.38 16.22 -0.68
C GLY A 303 -26.49 17.45 -0.43
N ASP A 304 -25.48 17.34 0.43
CA ASP A 304 -24.51 18.41 0.68
C ASP A 304 -23.37 18.35 -0.36
N PHE A 305 -23.69 18.79 -1.57
CA PHE A 305 -22.76 18.72 -2.69
C PHE A 305 -21.56 19.65 -2.54
N GLY A 306 -21.68 20.71 -1.73
CA GLY A 306 -20.57 21.62 -1.44
C GLY A 306 -19.44 20.91 -0.69
N HIS A 307 -19.74 20.27 0.43
CA HIS A 307 -18.75 19.49 1.19
C HIS A 307 -18.31 18.23 0.46
N ALA A 308 -19.20 17.61 -0.34
CA ALA A 308 -18.83 16.48 -1.18
C ALA A 308 -17.76 16.86 -2.21
N LEU A 309 -17.90 18.00 -2.90
CA LEU A 309 -16.90 18.51 -3.84
C LEU A 309 -15.60 18.92 -3.12
N ALA A 310 -15.71 19.54 -1.94
CA ALA A 310 -14.53 19.90 -1.15
C ALA A 310 -13.68 18.68 -0.77
N SER A 311 -14.30 17.51 -0.61
CA SER A 311 -13.60 16.24 -0.35
C SER A 311 -13.05 15.59 -1.62
N LEU A 312 -13.87 15.53 -2.71
CA LEU A 312 -13.54 14.74 -3.91
C LEU A 312 -12.64 15.48 -4.91
N VAL A 313 -12.77 16.81 -5.07
CA VAL A 313 -12.02 17.55 -6.10
C VAL A 313 -10.51 17.58 -5.82
N PRO A 314 -10.05 17.87 -4.59
CA PRO A 314 -8.62 17.73 -4.27
C PRO A 314 -8.11 16.32 -4.49
N LEU A 315 -8.91 15.32 -4.08
CA LEU A 315 -8.55 13.92 -4.27
C LEU A 315 -8.42 13.55 -5.75
N ALA A 316 -9.31 14.02 -6.63
CA ALA A 316 -9.23 13.81 -8.07
C ALA A 316 -7.97 14.42 -8.72
N SER A 317 -7.41 15.45 -8.11
CA SER A 317 -6.16 16.07 -8.57
C SER A 317 -4.93 15.31 -8.10
N ASP A 318 -4.95 14.82 -6.87
CA ASP A 318 -3.82 14.08 -6.26
C ASP A 318 -3.78 12.61 -6.68
N MET A 319 -4.95 12.00 -6.85
CA MET A 319 -5.15 10.57 -7.10
C MET A 319 -6.15 10.38 -8.25
N PRO A 320 -5.69 10.30 -9.50
CA PRO A 320 -6.55 10.20 -10.69
C PRO A 320 -7.17 8.81 -10.85
N LEU A 321 -7.94 8.37 -9.86
CA LEU A 321 -8.64 7.09 -9.84
C LEU A 321 -10.00 7.21 -10.53
N ILE A 322 -10.39 6.17 -11.26
CA ILE A 322 -11.65 6.11 -12.02
C ILE A 322 -12.85 6.36 -11.12
N GLY A 323 -12.90 5.70 -9.95
CA GLY A 323 -13.99 5.88 -8.98
C GLY A 323 -14.09 7.30 -8.43
N VAL A 324 -12.94 7.96 -8.20
CA VAL A 324 -12.90 9.36 -7.75
C VAL A 324 -13.40 10.30 -8.83
N TYR A 325 -12.94 10.13 -10.08
CA TYR A 325 -13.42 10.93 -11.21
C TYR A 325 -14.93 10.77 -11.43
N ASN A 326 -15.45 9.52 -11.38
CA ASN A 326 -16.88 9.28 -11.52
C ASN A 326 -17.67 10.01 -10.43
N ASN A 327 -17.29 9.85 -9.17
CA ASN A 327 -18.04 10.44 -8.05
C ASN A 327 -17.92 11.97 -8.03
N ALA A 328 -16.72 12.51 -8.26
CA ALA A 328 -16.53 13.97 -8.36
C ALA A 328 -17.37 14.56 -9.50
N GLY A 329 -17.40 13.89 -10.66
CA GLY A 329 -18.20 14.31 -11.80
C GLY A 329 -19.71 14.24 -11.54
N ALA A 330 -20.18 13.15 -10.95
CA ALA A 330 -21.60 12.98 -10.58
C ALA A 330 -22.04 14.03 -9.56
N VAL A 331 -21.21 14.30 -8.55
CA VAL A 331 -21.50 15.34 -7.53
C VAL A 331 -21.48 16.73 -8.14
N ALA A 332 -20.52 17.06 -9.03
CA ALA A 332 -20.46 18.36 -9.68
C ALA A 332 -21.71 18.63 -10.55
N ILE A 333 -22.18 17.62 -11.29
CA ILE A 333 -23.43 17.72 -12.06
C ILE A 333 -24.65 17.87 -11.14
N SER A 334 -24.68 17.14 -10.02
CA SER A 334 -25.76 17.27 -9.03
C SER A 334 -25.79 18.68 -8.42
N ALA A 335 -24.61 19.19 -8.04
CA ALA A 335 -24.46 20.57 -7.56
C ALA A 335 -24.89 21.61 -8.62
N ALA A 336 -24.53 21.41 -9.89
CA ALA A 336 -24.93 22.28 -10.99
C ALA A 336 -26.46 22.38 -11.14
N ARG A 337 -27.18 21.27 -10.93
CA ARG A 337 -28.65 21.23 -11.03
C ARG A 337 -29.34 22.07 -9.95
N GLU A 338 -28.73 22.26 -8.80
CA GLU A 338 -29.28 23.05 -7.69
C GLU A 338 -28.91 24.54 -7.80
N GLN A 339 -27.97 24.90 -8.67
CA GLN A 339 -27.51 26.28 -8.80
C GLN A 339 -28.53 27.16 -9.54
N LYS A 340 -28.82 28.30 -8.92
CA LYS A 340 -29.71 29.35 -9.51
C LYS A 340 -28.95 30.29 -10.43
N LYS A 341 -27.63 30.51 -10.18
CA LYS A 341 -26.78 31.39 -10.99
C LYS A 341 -26.27 30.63 -12.20
N ASP A 342 -26.53 31.11 -13.39
CA ASP A 342 -26.17 30.45 -14.65
C ASP A 342 -24.68 30.25 -14.79
N GLU A 343 -23.87 31.24 -14.44
CA GLU A 343 -22.40 31.15 -14.52
C GLU A 343 -21.86 30.02 -13.65
N GLU A 344 -22.29 29.95 -12.39
CA GLU A 344 -21.85 28.90 -11.47
C GLU A 344 -22.36 27.51 -11.89
N ARG A 345 -23.60 27.45 -12.38
CA ARG A 345 -24.18 26.23 -12.94
C ARG A 345 -23.33 25.70 -14.10
N GLN A 346 -22.96 26.58 -15.05
CA GLN A 346 -22.14 26.21 -16.20
C GLN A 346 -20.72 25.78 -15.79
N ARG A 347 -20.13 26.47 -14.82
CA ARG A 347 -18.83 26.10 -14.26
C ARG A 347 -18.83 24.69 -13.67
N LEU A 348 -19.79 24.40 -12.81
CA LEU A 348 -19.92 23.08 -12.16
C LEU A 348 -20.25 21.98 -13.18
N LEU A 349 -21.13 22.26 -14.15
CA LEU A 349 -21.46 21.33 -15.21
C LEU A 349 -20.26 20.98 -16.08
N SER A 350 -19.48 21.99 -16.49
CA SER A 350 -18.25 21.80 -17.26
C SER A 350 -17.21 20.99 -16.47
N GLN A 351 -17.04 21.30 -15.18
CA GLN A 351 -16.14 20.55 -14.30
C GLN A 351 -16.57 19.08 -14.19
N GLY A 352 -17.87 18.84 -13.98
CA GLY A 352 -18.41 17.48 -13.90
C GLY A 352 -18.21 16.68 -15.18
N ILE A 353 -18.48 17.29 -16.34
CA ILE A 353 -18.25 16.69 -17.65
C ILE A 353 -16.78 16.33 -17.84
N THR A 354 -15.86 17.22 -17.46
CA THR A 354 -14.41 16.97 -17.57
C THR A 354 -13.96 15.76 -16.76
N PHE A 355 -14.44 15.63 -15.51
CA PHE A 355 -14.12 14.45 -14.69
C PHE A 355 -14.70 13.17 -15.28
N LEU A 356 -15.95 13.18 -15.75
CA LEU A 356 -16.59 12.00 -16.33
C LEU A 356 -16.00 11.62 -17.68
N GLN A 357 -15.55 12.57 -18.47
CA GLN A 357 -14.81 12.32 -19.70
C GLN A 357 -13.52 11.55 -19.41
N ARG A 358 -12.70 12.01 -18.44
CA ARG A 358 -11.48 11.32 -18.02
C ARG A 358 -11.76 9.91 -17.51
N ALA A 359 -12.83 9.74 -16.73
CA ALA A 359 -13.23 8.42 -16.26
C ALA A 359 -13.63 7.50 -17.43
N ALA A 360 -14.41 8.02 -18.41
CA ALA A 360 -14.86 7.26 -19.58
C ALA A 360 -13.70 6.90 -20.53
N GLU A 361 -12.71 7.76 -20.68
CA GLU A 361 -11.48 7.48 -21.43
C GLU A 361 -10.65 6.37 -20.77
N SER A 362 -10.61 6.36 -19.42
CA SER A 362 -9.87 5.34 -18.65
C SER A 362 -10.60 4.01 -18.54
N SER A 363 -11.94 4.00 -18.59
CA SER A 363 -12.79 2.80 -18.54
C SER A 363 -13.93 2.90 -19.56
N PRO A 364 -13.64 2.63 -20.84
CA PRO A 364 -14.60 2.83 -21.93
C PRO A 364 -15.83 1.93 -21.84
N ASP A 365 -15.76 0.79 -21.19
CA ASP A 365 -16.86 -0.19 -21.11
C ASP A 365 -17.72 -0.04 -19.85
N ASP A 366 -17.39 0.93 -18.97
CA ASP A 366 -18.12 1.16 -17.72
C ASP A 366 -19.46 1.89 -18.00
N SER A 367 -20.56 1.15 -17.91
CA SER A 367 -21.90 1.67 -18.15
C SER A 367 -22.35 2.74 -17.13
N MET A 368 -21.86 2.67 -15.88
CA MET A 368 -22.14 3.69 -14.86
C MET A 368 -21.54 5.04 -15.24
N ILE A 369 -20.27 5.04 -15.61
CA ILE A 369 -19.54 6.24 -16.02
C ILE A 369 -20.16 6.83 -17.29
N ARG A 370 -20.40 5.98 -18.31
CA ARG A 370 -21.03 6.43 -19.56
C ARG A 370 -22.39 7.06 -19.36
N PHE A 371 -23.22 6.48 -18.48
CA PHE A 371 -24.51 7.04 -18.14
C PHE A 371 -24.38 8.45 -17.52
N ASN A 372 -23.49 8.60 -16.53
CA ASN A 372 -23.26 9.89 -15.89
C ASN A 372 -22.70 10.93 -16.87
N TYR A 373 -21.76 10.51 -17.73
CA TYR A 373 -21.19 11.37 -18.76
C TYR A 373 -22.24 11.81 -19.76
N ALA A 374 -23.06 10.88 -20.26
CA ALA A 374 -24.18 11.18 -21.15
C ALA A 374 -25.15 12.18 -20.52
N PHE A 375 -25.44 12.03 -19.23
CA PHE A 375 -26.33 12.97 -18.55
C PHE A 375 -25.73 14.37 -18.45
N GLY A 376 -24.45 14.50 -18.16
CA GLY A 376 -23.73 15.78 -18.20
C GLY A 376 -23.77 16.44 -19.58
N LEU A 377 -23.51 15.66 -20.64
CA LEU A 377 -23.61 16.10 -22.03
C LEU A 377 -25.04 16.55 -22.39
N PHE A 378 -26.04 15.80 -21.95
CA PHE A 378 -27.43 16.15 -22.15
C PHE A 378 -27.78 17.51 -21.53
N LEU A 379 -27.38 17.74 -20.27
CA LEU A 379 -27.61 19.00 -19.57
C LEU A 379 -26.88 20.19 -20.20
N SER A 380 -25.76 19.93 -20.89
CA SER A 380 -25.00 20.95 -21.66
C SER A 380 -25.53 21.18 -23.07
N GLY A 381 -26.64 20.50 -23.49
CA GLY A 381 -27.21 20.62 -24.81
C GLY A 381 -26.54 19.80 -25.91
N LYS A 382 -25.53 18.96 -25.56
CA LYS A 382 -24.81 18.09 -26.48
C LYS A 382 -25.54 16.76 -26.70
N PHE A 383 -26.76 16.83 -27.23
CA PHE A 383 -27.68 15.69 -27.30
C PHE A 383 -27.19 14.55 -28.21
N ALA A 384 -26.48 14.87 -29.31
CA ALA A 384 -25.94 13.85 -30.19
C ALA A 384 -24.86 13.02 -29.47
N GLU A 385 -23.88 13.71 -28.80
CA GLU A 385 -22.84 13.05 -28.01
C GLU A 385 -23.46 12.25 -26.85
N ALA A 386 -24.46 12.80 -26.15
CA ALA A 386 -25.17 12.10 -25.09
C ALA A 386 -25.80 10.78 -25.59
N SER A 387 -26.46 10.81 -26.76
CA SER A 387 -27.07 9.62 -27.35
C SER A 387 -26.03 8.54 -27.69
N GLU A 388 -24.81 8.94 -28.11
CA GLU A 388 -23.74 8.02 -28.40
C GLU A 388 -23.18 7.34 -27.15
N GLN A 389 -23.04 8.08 -26.05
CA GLN A 389 -22.61 7.51 -24.77
C GLN A 389 -23.64 6.56 -24.16
N LEU A 390 -24.94 6.75 -24.44
CA LEU A 390 -26.01 5.90 -23.92
C LEU A 390 -26.17 4.57 -24.66
N ARG A 391 -25.74 4.46 -25.92
CA ARG A 391 -25.85 3.21 -26.70
C ARG A 391 -25.20 2.02 -26.02
N PRO A 392 -23.91 2.07 -25.61
CA PRO A 392 -23.30 0.98 -24.87
C PRO A 392 -24.00 0.67 -23.55
N VAL A 393 -24.55 1.70 -22.85
CA VAL A 393 -25.28 1.50 -21.60
C VAL A 393 -26.50 0.62 -21.79
N ILE A 394 -27.37 0.97 -22.75
CA ILE A 394 -28.58 0.17 -23.05
C ILE A 394 -28.28 -1.18 -23.71
N THR A 395 -27.09 -1.33 -24.30
CA THR A 395 -26.65 -2.62 -24.84
C THR A 395 -26.17 -3.53 -23.72
N SER A 396 -25.44 -3.03 -22.73
CA SER A 396 -24.96 -3.81 -21.58
C SER A 396 -26.07 -4.16 -20.59
N ASP A 397 -27.03 -3.25 -20.38
CA ASP A 397 -28.23 -3.50 -19.59
C ASP A 397 -29.50 -3.11 -20.36
N PRO A 398 -30.12 -4.07 -21.08
CA PRO A 398 -31.34 -3.86 -21.84
C PRO A 398 -32.60 -3.57 -20.97
N ARG A 399 -32.46 -3.53 -19.64
CA ARG A 399 -33.54 -3.23 -18.72
C ARG A 399 -33.36 -1.89 -17.99
N ASP A 400 -32.33 -1.13 -18.33
CA ASP A 400 -32.06 0.18 -17.73
C ASP A 400 -33.05 1.23 -18.25
N GLY A 401 -34.22 1.32 -17.59
CA GLY A 401 -35.27 2.24 -17.97
C GLY A 401 -34.88 3.71 -17.88
N GLN A 402 -33.95 4.08 -16.99
CA GLN A 402 -33.42 5.45 -16.88
C GLN A 402 -32.56 5.81 -18.09
N ALA A 403 -31.70 4.88 -18.51
CA ALA A 403 -30.86 5.08 -19.69
C ALA A 403 -31.70 5.19 -20.96
N TYR A 404 -32.72 4.34 -21.13
CA TYR A 404 -33.66 4.44 -22.25
C TYR A 404 -34.42 5.76 -22.26
N PHE A 405 -34.89 6.26 -21.09
CA PHE A 405 -35.56 7.54 -21.02
C PHE A 405 -34.63 8.67 -21.50
N LEU A 406 -33.44 8.75 -20.95
CA LEU A 406 -32.47 9.78 -21.33
C LEU A 406 -32.08 9.67 -22.81
N PHE A 407 -31.92 8.44 -23.31
CA PHE A 407 -31.62 8.16 -24.71
C PHE A 407 -32.76 8.62 -25.64
N ALA A 408 -34.01 8.32 -25.29
CA ALA A 408 -35.19 8.77 -26.02
C ALA A 408 -35.26 10.31 -26.10
N LYS A 409 -35.05 11.00 -24.95
CA LYS A 409 -35.04 12.45 -24.92
C LYS A 409 -33.87 13.09 -25.68
N SER A 410 -32.72 12.42 -25.71
CA SER A 410 -31.58 12.84 -26.52
C SER A 410 -31.90 12.72 -28.03
N LEU A 411 -32.51 11.61 -28.45
CA LEU A 411 -32.91 11.37 -29.84
C LEU A 411 -34.03 12.34 -30.29
N GLU A 412 -34.99 12.62 -29.40
CA GLU A 412 -36.05 13.60 -29.64
C GLU A 412 -35.44 14.99 -29.94
N LYS A 413 -34.48 15.45 -29.14
CA LYS A 413 -33.81 16.75 -29.31
C LYS A 413 -32.97 16.86 -30.59
N ILE A 414 -32.49 15.75 -31.16
CA ILE A 414 -31.75 15.73 -32.44
C ILE A 414 -32.64 15.36 -33.64
N GLY A 415 -33.99 15.30 -33.46
CA GLY A 415 -34.92 15.07 -34.54
C GLY A 415 -35.05 13.66 -35.06
N LYS A 416 -34.56 12.65 -34.31
CA LYS A 416 -34.64 11.21 -34.69
C LYS A 416 -35.92 10.59 -34.10
N ALA A 417 -37.11 11.04 -34.58
CA ALA A 417 -38.40 10.73 -33.98
C ALA A 417 -38.71 9.24 -33.85
N GLU A 418 -38.52 8.45 -34.89
CA GLU A 418 -38.77 7.00 -34.89
C GLU A 418 -37.91 6.25 -33.86
N ALA A 419 -36.61 6.56 -33.83
CA ALA A 419 -35.69 5.96 -32.87
C ALA A 419 -35.97 6.43 -31.43
N ALA A 420 -36.42 7.68 -31.27
CA ALA A 420 -36.84 8.25 -29.98
C ALA A 420 -38.07 7.51 -29.43
N GLU A 421 -39.08 7.27 -30.28
CA GLU A 421 -40.29 6.52 -29.90
C GLU A 421 -39.97 5.07 -29.51
N ALA A 422 -39.12 4.41 -30.28
CA ALA A 422 -38.68 3.04 -29.96
C ALA A 422 -37.97 2.98 -28.59
N ALA A 423 -37.10 3.93 -28.30
CA ALA A 423 -36.40 4.04 -27.01
C ALA A 423 -37.36 4.39 -25.86
N ASP A 424 -38.31 5.30 -26.10
CA ASP A 424 -39.33 5.70 -25.11
C ASP A 424 -40.23 4.52 -24.71
N ASN A 425 -40.59 3.67 -25.67
CA ASN A 425 -41.33 2.42 -25.40
C ASN A 425 -40.55 1.46 -24.48
N GLN A 426 -39.23 1.38 -24.61
CA GLN A 426 -38.40 0.60 -23.68
C GLN A 426 -38.34 1.28 -22.30
N ALA A 427 -38.19 2.62 -22.25
CA ALA A 427 -38.23 3.35 -21.01
C ALA A 427 -39.54 3.10 -20.26
N ARG A 428 -40.68 3.16 -20.98
CA ARG A 428 -42.02 2.89 -20.41
C ARG A 428 -42.14 1.47 -19.86
N ARG A 429 -41.47 0.51 -20.48
CA ARG A 429 -41.50 -0.89 -20.07
C ARG A 429 -40.69 -1.14 -18.79
N TYR A 430 -39.55 -0.48 -18.64
CA TYR A 430 -38.57 -0.80 -17.59
C TYR A 430 -38.46 0.24 -16.47
N LEU A 431 -38.96 1.47 -16.67
CA LEU A 431 -38.95 2.50 -15.65
C LEU A 431 -40.30 2.54 -14.91
N GLN A 432 -40.35 1.99 -13.72
CA GLN A 432 -41.59 1.92 -12.93
C GLN A 432 -42.23 3.30 -12.69
N THR A 433 -41.44 4.36 -12.63
CA THR A 433 -41.89 5.75 -12.42
C THR A 433 -42.00 6.53 -13.71
N TYR A 434 -42.08 5.88 -14.87
CA TYR A 434 -42.07 6.51 -16.18
C TYR A 434 -43.11 7.62 -16.32
N ALA A 435 -44.37 7.39 -15.89
CA ALA A 435 -45.43 8.38 -16.01
C ALA A 435 -45.10 9.71 -15.31
N LYS A 436 -44.45 9.64 -14.12
CA LYS A 436 -44.01 10.84 -13.38
C LYS A 436 -42.87 11.57 -14.10
N TRP A 437 -41.94 10.85 -14.70
CA TRP A 437 -40.83 11.42 -15.46
C TRP A 437 -41.31 12.07 -16.76
N GLN A 438 -42.24 11.42 -17.46
CA GLN A 438 -42.81 11.92 -18.68
C GLN A 438 -43.69 13.18 -18.44
N ASP A 439 -44.46 13.21 -17.35
CA ASP A 439 -45.26 14.40 -16.96
C ASP A 439 -44.35 15.61 -16.66
N GLU A 440 -43.26 15.40 -15.92
CA GLU A 440 -42.27 16.44 -15.67
C GLU A 440 -41.61 16.94 -16.96
N TRP A 441 -41.20 16.01 -17.84
CA TRP A 441 -40.63 16.35 -19.13
C TRP A 441 -41.59 17.17 -20.00
N GLN A 442 -42.82 16.77 -20.07
CA GLN A 442 -43.84 17.50 -20.87
C GLN A 442 -44.08 18.91 -20.33
N LYS A 443 -44.06 19.10 -19.02
CA LYS A 443 -44.34 20.40 -18.38
C LYS A 443 -43.15 21.34 -18.43
N SER A 444 -41.97 20.88 -18.23
CA SER A 444 -40.78 21.72 -17.96
C SER A 444 -39.53 21.36 -18.74
N GLN A 445 -39.56 20.29 -19.55
CA GLN A 445 -38.38 19.70 -20.19
C GLN A 445 -37.30 19.37 -19.17
N ALA A 446 -37.67 19.12 -17.91
CA ALA A 446 -36.74 18.84 -16.82
C ALA A 446 -36.44 17.36 -16.68
N THR A 447 -35.28 17.09 -16.16
CA THR A 447 -34.75 15.73 -15.87
C THR A 447 -34.40 15.60 -14.39
N SER A 448 -35.15 16.26 -13.51
CA SER A 448 -34.83 16.31 -12.06
C SER A 448 -34.85 14.93 -11.40
N LYS A 449 -35.57 13.97 -11.98
CA LYS A 449 -35.70 12.61 -11.48
C LYS A 449 -34.50 11.70 -11.85
N VAL A 450 -33.71 12.09 -12.86
CA VAL A 450 -32.53 11.30 -13.23
C VAL A 450 -31.54 11.31 -12.07
N THR A 451 -31.18 10.10 -11.62
CA THR A 451 -30.22 9.89 -10.52
C THR A 451 -28.86 9.51 -11.07
N LEU A 452 -27.85 10.28 -10.74
CA LEU A 452 -26.46 9.98 -11.06
C LEU A 452 -25.96 8.77 -10.25
N ARG A 453 -25.12 7.99 -10.87
CA ARG A 453 -24.62 6.72 -10.33
C ARG A 453 -23.25 6.95 -9.71
N MET A 454 -23.08 6.61 -8.45
CA MET A 454 -21.82 6.76 -7.72
C MET A 454 -21.24 5.40 -7.35
N ARG A 455 -19.94 5.33 -7.27
CA ARG A 455 -19.22 4.20 -6.69
C ARG A 455 -19.37 4.27 -5.17
N ASP A 456 -19.87 3.20 -4.57
CA ASP A 456 -19.98 3.08 -3.12
C ASP A 456 -18.68 2.59 -2.47
N VAL A 457 -17.75 2.03 -3.26
CA VAL A 457 -16.46 1.50 -2.79
C VAL A 457 -15.35 2.07 -3.66
N LEU A 458 -14.25 2.48 -3.02
CA LEU A 458 -13.01 2.81 -3.70
C LEU A 458 -12.24 1.51 -3.97
N ASN A 459 -11.82 1.31 -5.23
CA ASN A 459 -11.04 0.13 -5.60
C ASN A 459 -9.58 0.31 -5.15
N LEU A 460 -9.15 -0.45 -4.17
CA LEU A 460 -7.79 -0.40 -3.63
C LEU A 460 -6.74 -0.93 -4.62
N ASP A 461 -7.12 -1.87 -5.50
CA ASP A 461 -6.23 -2.34 -6.57
C ASP A 461 -5.86 -1.20 -7.54
N ASP A 462 -6.79 -0.28 -7.81
CA ASP A 462 -6.52 0.90 -8.65
C ASP A 462 -5.50 1.83 -7.97
N ILE A 463 -5.53 1.96 -6.65
CA ILE A 463 -4.54 2.73 -5.87
C ILE A 463 -3.16 2.07 -5.97
N ALA A 464 -3.10 0.76 -5.77
CA ALA A 464 -1.85 0.00 -5.87
C ALA A 464 -1.28 0.03 -7.30
N ASP A 465 -2.13 -0.08 -8.33
CA ASP A 465 -1.72 -0.01 -9.73
C ASP A 465 -1.28 1.40 -10.13
N LEU A 466 -1.93 2.44 -9.60
CA LEU A 466 -1.51 3.82 -9.80
C LEU A 466 -0.14 4.08 -9.14
N ALA A 467 0.07 3.60 -7.93
CA ALA A 467 1.35 3.68 -7.26
C ALA A 467 2.45 2.97 -8.07
N ARG A 468 2.16 1.79 -8.63
CA ARG A 468 3.07 1.05 -9.54
C ARG A 468 3.32 1.79 -10.86
N LYS A 469 2.29 2.38 -11.48
CA LYS A 469 2.42 3.17 -12.73
C LYS A 469 3.19 4.46 -12.50
N ASN A 470 2.95 5.17 -11.40
CA ASN A 470 3.69 6.38 -11.05
C ASN A 470 5.17 6.09 -10.75
N SER A 471 5.48 4.88 -10.30
CA SER A 471 6.87 4.40 -10.19
C SER A 471 7.48 3.97 -11.53
N ALA A 472 6.66 3.68 -12.55
CA ALA A 472 7.10 3.15 -13.85
C ALA A 472 7.07 4.19 -15.00
N THR A 473 6.34 5.28 -14.87
CA THR A 473 6.19 6.28 -15.96
C THR A 473 6.79 7.61 -15.57
N SER A 474 7.80 7.99 -16.31
CA SER A 474 8.33 9.32 -16.58
C SER A 474 8.92 10.10 -15.40
N ASP A 475 9.92 10.84 -15.69
CA ASP A 475 10.74 11.64 -14.77
C ASP A 475 11.50 10.81 -13.72
N SER A 476 11.54 9.46 -13.88
CA SER A 476 12.33 8.60 -13.00
C SER A 476 13.79 9.06 -12.99
N ALA A 477 14.34 9.40 -14.13
CA ALA A 477 15.72 9.93 -14.22
C ALA A 477 15.86 11.29 -13.54
N SER A 478 14.91 12.22 -13.75
CA SER A 478 14.91 13.54 -13.08
C SER A 478 14.65 13.39 -11.58
N ALA A 479 13.64 12.63 -11.20
CA ALA A 479 13.33 12.36 -9.79
C ALA A 479 14.49 11.64 -9.08
N THR A 480 15.15 10.67 -9.74
CA THR A 480 16.34 10.00 -9.23
C THR A 480 17.48 10.98 -9.02
N GLN A 481 17.73 11.88 -9.95
CA GLN A 481 18.78 12.90 -9.84
C GLN A 481 18.50 13.89 -8.70
N ASP A 482 17.25 14.35 -8.55
CA ASP A 482 16.85 15.25 -7.48
C ASP A 482 16.99 14.60 -6.09
N LEU A 483 16.57 13.34 -5.97
CA LEU A 483 16.72 12.57 -4.73
C LEU A 483 18.20 12.30 -4.39
N LEU A 484 19.03 11.97 -5.39
CA LEU A 484 20.48 11.81 -5.21
C LEU A 484 21.14 13.11 -4.80
N ALA A 485 20.79 14.24 -5.45
CA ALA A 485 21.29 15.55 -5.10
C ALA A 485 20.95 15.91 -3.63
N LYS A 486 19.70 15.71 -3.25
CA LYS A 486 19.23 15.91 -1.87
C LYS A 486 19.95 15.00 -0.87
N ALA A 487 20.14 13.73 -1.21
CA ALA A 487 20.86 12.78 -0.36
C ALA A 487 22.34 13.19 -0.18
N ARG A 488 22.99 13.70 -1.26
CA ARG A 488 24.37 14.23 -1.17
C ARG A 488 24.45 15.45 -0.24
N GLU A 489 23.51 16.39 -0.36
CA GLU A 489 23.43 17.57 0.50
C GLU A 489 23.27 17.17 1.97
N LEU A 490 22.33 16.26 2.27
CA LEU A 490 22.09 15.75 3.62
C LEU A 490 23.32 15.02 4.18
N TYR A 491 24.00 14.20 3.35
CA TYR A 491 25.23 13.53 3.73
C TYR A 491 26.36 14.50 4.03
N GLN A 492 26.53 15.55 3.21
CA GLN A 492 27.52 16.59 3.45
C GLN A 492 27.23 17.39 4.72
N ALA A 493 25.95 17.60 5.04
CA ALA A 493 25.51 18.24 6.27
C ALA A 493 25.60 17.34 7.52
N GLY A 494 26.03 16.08 7.38
CA GLY A 494 26.09 15.13 8.50
C GLY A 494 24.73 14.58 8.95
N ARG A 495 23.66 14.81 8.16
CA ARG A 495 22.27 14.39 8.43
C ARG A 495 22.00 12.99 7.86
N ASP A 496 22.75 12.00 8.33
CA ASP A 496 22.75 10.64 7.80
C ASP A 496 21.39 9.96 7.91
N ASP A 497 20.65 10.18 9.00
CA ASP A 497 19.34 9.59 9.22
C ASP A 497 18.27 10.12 8.23
N GLU A 498 18.53 11.28 7.63
CA GLU A 498 17.66 11.85 6.61
C GLU A 498 18.16 11.53 5.18
N ALA A 499 19.47 11.34 5.00
CA ALA A 499 20.04 10.97 3.71
C ALA A 499 19.68 9.54 3.29
N LEU A 500 19.71 8.57 4.22
CA LEU A 500 19.40 7.17 3.93
C LEU A 500 18.01 6.94 3.37
N PRO A 501 16.92 7.52 3.89
CA PRO A 501 15.60 7.44 3.29
C PRO A 501 15.54 7.96 1.85
N GLU A 502 16.25 9.04 1.53
CA GLU A 502 16.29 9.57 0.16
C GLU A 502 17.05 8.62 -0.78
N LEU A 503 18.17 8.06 -0.35
CA LEU A 503 18.90 7.02 -1.12
C LEU A 503 18.05 5.77 -1.32
N HIS A 504 17.26 5.41 -0.32
CA HIS A 504 16.34 4.29 -0.45
C HIS A 504 15.26 4.55 -1.51
N ARG A 505 14.73 5.78 -1.58
CA ARG A 505 13.81 6.19 -2.65
C ARG A 505 14.47 6.09 -4.03
N VAL A 506 15.74 6.49 -4.13
CA VAL A 506 16.51 6.33 -5.38
C VAL A 506 16.54 4.87 -5.82
N VAL A 507 16.93 3.96 -4.93
CA VAL A 507 17.01 2.52 -5.20
C VAL A 507 15.64 1.92 -5.52
N MET A 508 14.56 2.50 -5.01
CA MET A 508 13.19 2.13 -5.35
C MET A 508 12.82 2.45 -6.79
N ILE A 509 13.23 3.64 -7.24
CA ILE A 509 12.97 4.10 -8.61
C ILE A 509 13.93 3.41 -9.59
N GLU A 510 15.20 3.29 -9.19
CA GLU A 510 16.29 2.74 -9.99
C GLU A 510 17.10 1.72 -9.18
N PRO A 511 16.65 0.45 -9.10
CA PRO A 511 17.30 -0.61 -8.32
C PRO A 511 18.75 -0.90 -8.71
N THR A 512 19.17 -0.44 -9.88
CA THR A 512 20.53 -0.62 -10.43
C THR A 512 21.45 0.56 -10.15
N ASN A 513 20.98 1.58 -9.41
CA ASN A 513 21.76 2.79 -9.17
C ASN A 513 22.94 2.55 -8.21
N ALA A 514 24.11 2.29 -8.78
CA ALA A 514 25.32 1.99 -8.04
C ALA A 514 25.76 3.12 -7.11
N GLU A 515 25.52 4.38 -7.48
CA GLU A 515 25.87 5.55 -6.67
C GLU A 515 25.06 5.61 -5.37
N ALA A 516 23.77 5.30 -5.43
CA ALA A 516 22.94 5.27 -4.23
C ALA A 516 23.43 4.22 -3.23
N TYR A 517 23.82 3.05 -3.71
CA TYR A 517 24.42 2.01 -2.86
C TYR A 517 25.79 2.41 -2.32
N LEU A 518 26.64 3.07 -3.11
CA LEU A 518 27.91 3.61 -2.65
C LEU A 518 27.72 4.61 -1.51
N MET A 519 26.80 5.56 -1.69
CA MET A 519 26.49 6.57 -0.65
C MET A 519 25.93 5.92 0.61
N SER A 520 25.03 4.94 0.47
CA SER A 520 24.51 4.18 1.60
C SER A 520 25.63 3.45 2.35
N GLY A 521 26.58 2.87 1.61
CA GLY A 521 27.78 2.26 2.18
C GLY A 521 28.64 3.24 2.97
N ARG A 522 28.88 4.44 2.43
CA ARG A 522 29.63 5.52 3.12
C ARG A 522 28.94 5.96 4.42
N ILE A 523 27.62 6.14 4.37
CA ILE A 523 26.84 6.51 5.56
C ILE A 523 26.93 5.42 6.63
N ASN A 524 26.76 4.16 6.26
CA ASN A 524 26.82 3.05 7.21
C ASN A 524 28.21 2.91 7.83
N LEU A 525 29.29 3.19 7.08
CA LEU A 525 30.64 3.27 7.64
C LEU A 525 30.76 4.37 8.70
N ARG A 526 30.25 5.56 8.41
CA ARG A 526 30.27 6.68 9.35
C ARG A 526 29.44 6.39 10.63
N ARG A 527 28.40 5.58 10.51
CA ARG A 527 27.58 5.11 11.64
C ARG A 527 28.19 3.93 12.40
N GLY A 528 29.28 3.35 11.92
CA GLY A 528 29.95 2.18 12.51
C GLY A 528 29.26 0.85 12.18
N ASP A 529 28.24 0.82 11.29
CA ASP A 529 27.60 -0.41 10.85
C ASP A 529 28.37 -1.01 9.65
N GLN A 530 29.45 -1.71 9.98
CA GLN A 530 30.31 -2.32 8.95
C GLN A 530 29.60 -3.40 8.12
N GLU A 531 28.64 -4.15 8.70
CA GLU A 531 27.93 -5.20 7.97
C GLU A 531 26.99 -4.60 6.91
N ALA A 532 26.21 -3.60 7.28
CA ALA A 532 25.37 -2.89 6.34
C ALA A 532 26.19 -2.16 5.26
N ALA A 533 27.34 -1.60 5.64
CA ALA A 533 28.25 -0.96 4.70
C ALA A 533 28.82 -1.94 3.68
N ILE A 534 29.30 -3.12 4.11
CA ILE A 534 29.81 -4.17 3.23
C ILE A 534 28.72 -4.63 2.25
N ALA A 535 27.49 -4.83 2.74
CA ALA A 535 26.39 -5.25 1.90
C ALA A 535 26.08 -4.20 0.80
N ALA A 536 25.96 -2.93 1.19
CA ALA A 536 25.69 -1.85 0.27
C ALA A 536 26.82 -1.66 -0.77
N LEU A 537 28.08 -1.66 -0.32
CA LEU A 537 29.24 -1.50 -1.22
C LEU A 537 29.40 -2.69 -2.19
N LYS A 538 29.14 -3.91 -1.77
CA LYS A 538 29.12 -5.08 -2.66
C LYS A 538 28.02 -4.96 -3.71
N THR A 539 26.86 -4.47 -3.34
CA THR A 539 25.76 -4.21 -4.27
C THR A 539 26.14 -3.10 -5.25
N ALA A 540 26.81 -2.05 -4.79
CA ALA A 540 27.31 -0.99 -5.66
C ALA A 540 28.25 -1.55 -6.74
N ILE A 541 29.21 -2.38 -6.37
CA ILE A 541 30.14 -3.04 -7.31
C ILE A 541 29.42 -4.03 -8.24
N PHE A 542 28.39 -4.69 -7.76
CA PHE A 542 27.60 -5.61 -8.59
C PHE A 542 26.96 -4.86 -9.77
N TRP A 543 26.43 -3.66 -9.53
CA TRP A 543 25.81 -2.84 -10.56
C TRP A 543 26.81 -2.04 -11.39
N ASP A 544 27.88 -1.53 -10.77
CA ASP A 544 28.98 -0.88 -11.47
C ASP A 544 30.34 -1.45 -11.00
N PRO A 545 30.87 -2.47 -11.70
CA PRO A 545 32.16 -3.07 -11.37
C PRO A 545 33.35 -2.12 -11.47
N LYS A 546 33.18 -0.94 -12.13
CA LYS A 546 34.24 0.07 -12.29
C LYS A 546 34.20 1.14 -11.20
N LEU A 547 33.31 1.05 -10.25
CA LEU A 547 33.14 2.02 -9.18
C LEU A 547 34.30 1.91 -8.17
N ILE A 548 35.42 2.57 -8.49
CA ILE A 548 36.68 2.46 -7.75
C ILE A 548 36.54 2.75 -6.25
N ASP A 549 35.73 3.75 -5.88
CA ASP A 549 35.49 4.14 -4.49
C ASP A 549 34.89 3.02 -3.67
N ALA A 550 33.99 2.24 -4.24
CA ALA A 550 33.38 1.09 -3.55
C ALA A 550 34.42 -0.01 -3.28
N HIS A 551 35.31 -0.27 -4.23
CA HIS A 551 36.42 -1.21 -4.05
C HIS A 551 37.39 -0.73 -2.95
N ILE A 552 37.77 0.55 -2.97
CA ILE A 552 38.66 1.13 -1.97
C ILE A 552 38.06 1.04 -0.56
N LEU A 553 36.77 1.41 -0.43
CA LEU A 553 36.09 1.36 0.87
C LEU A 553 35.96 -0.07 1.39
N LEU A 554 35.58 -1.03 0.54
CA LEU A 554 35.55 -2.44 0.94
C LEU A 554 36.92 -2.96 1.36
N GLY A 555 37.98 -2.62 0.60
CA GLY A 555 39.34 -2.99 0.96
C GLY A 555 39.76 -2.42 2.31
N LYS A 556 39.45 -1.17 2.61
CA LYS A 556 39.69 -0.55 3.92
C LYS A 556 38.95 -1.28 5.06
N VAL A 557 37.66 -1.53 4.87
CA VAL A 557 36.81 -2.22 5.87
C VAL A 557 37.35 -3.63 6.17
N PHE A 558 37.68 -4.41 5.14
CA PHE A 558 38.23 -5.74 5.34
C PHE A 558 39.64 -5.72 6.00
N LEU A 559 40.42 -4.70 5.70
CA LEU A 559 41.74 -4.52 6.36
C LEU A 559 41.56 -4.19 7.85
N GLU A 560 40.63 -3.32 8.21
CA GLU A 560 40.28 -3.00 9.60
C GLU A 560 39.76 -4.23 10.36
N ARG A 561 39.05 -5.12 9.70
CA ARG A 561 38.57 -6.40 10.26
C ARG A 561 39.64 -7.47 10.36
N GLY A 562 40.83 -7.18 9.87
CA GLY A 562 41.93 -8.14 9.83
C GLY A 562 41.87 -9.17 8.70
N ASP A 563 40.87 -9.11 7.83
CA ASP A 563 40.75 -9.98 6.65
C ASP A 563 41.56 -9.42 5.48
N ARG A 564 42.85 -9.65 5.57
CA ARG A 564 43.80 -9.18 4.54
C ARG A 564 43.61 -9.85 3.19
N SER A 565 43.06 -11.05 3.15
CA SER A 565 42.82 -11.76 1.90
C SER A 565 41.72 -11.05 1.08
N GLU A 566 40.61 -10.72 1.70
CA GLU A 566 39.55 -9.95 1.05
C GLU A 566 40.03 -8.52 0.74
N ALA A 567 40.73 -7.86 1.67
CA ALA A 567 41.28 -6.53 1.43
C ALA A 567 42.19 -6.50 0.19
N ALA A 568 43.05 -7.52 -0.01
CA ALA A 568 43.92 -7.63 -1.17
C ALA A 568 43.18 -7.77 -2.49
N LYS A 569 42.07 -8.52 -2.51
CA LYS A 569 41.21 -8.65 -3.71
C LYS A 569 40.66 -7.31 -4.14
N TYR A 570 40.09 -6.56 -3.20
CA TYR A 570 39.50 -5.25 -3.50
C TYR A 570 40.57 -4.19 -3.83
N ALA A 571 41.73 -4.22 -3.17
CA ALA A 571 42.83 -3.32 -3.51
C ALA A 571 43.34 -3.59 -4.93
N THR A 572 43.50 -4.86 -5.32
CA THR A 572 43.90 -5.25 -6.67
C THR A 572 42.87 -4.85 -7.70
N ALA A 573 41.58 -5.03 -7.41
CA ALA A 573 40.50 -4.58 -8.28
C ALA A 573 40.51 -3.06 -8.47
N ALA A 574 40.67 -2.28 -7.40
CA ALA A 574 40.77 -0.82 -7.48
C ALA A 574 41.97 -0.37 -8.34
N MET A 575 43.13 -1.01 -8.16
CA MET A 575 44.35 -0.77 -8.97
C MET A 575 44.19 -1.17 -10.45
N SER A 576 43.35 -2.16 -10.74
CA SER A 576 43.06 -2.55 -12.13
C SER A 576 42.13 -1.55 -12.84
N ILE A 577 41.27 -0.84 -12.09
CA ILE A 577 40.37 0.18 -12.61
C ILE A 577 41.13 1.49 -12.89
N ASP A 578 41.89 1.97 -11.91
CA ASP A 578 42.76 3.15 -12.06
C ASP A 578 44.10 2.95 -11.33
N PRO A 579 45.15 2.61 -12.08
CA PRO A 579 46.50 2.42 -11.51
C PRO A 579 47.12 3.68 -10.89
N ASN A 580 46.62 4.86 -11.22
CA ASN A 580 47.13 6.14 -10.74
C ASN A 580 46.37 6.68 -9.53
N ASN A 581 45.30 6.02 -9.10
CA ASN A 581 44.49 6.47 -7.95
C ASN A 581 45.31 6.34 -6.66
N GLN A 582 45.51 7.48 -5.98
CA GLN A 582 46.36 7.56 -4.80
C GLN A 582 45.84 6.74 -3.62
N GLU A 583 44.52 6.65 -3.45
CA GLU A 583 43.92 5.86 -2.36
C GLU A 583 44.03 4.35 -2.63
N ALA A 584 43.87 3.92 -3.88
CA ALA A 584 44.07 2.54 -4.29
C ALA A 584 45.55 2.10 -4.09
N ILE A 585 46.50 2.97 -4.47
CA ILE A 585 47.92 2.76 -4.24
C ILE A 585 48.22 2.65 -2.74
N ALA A 586 47.66 3.55 -1.92
CA ALA A 586 47.87 3.52 -0.46
C ALA A 586 47.31 2.23 0.17
N LEU A 587 46.09 1.83 -0.23
CA LEU A 587 45.47 0.60 0.23
C LEU A 587 46.29 -0.63 -0.16
N GLN A 588 46.77 -0.70 -1.41
CA GLN A 588 47.63 -1.81 -1.88
C GLN A 588 48.93 -1.92 -1.08
N ARG A 589 49.55 -0.79 -0.74
CA ARG A 589 50.74 -0.76 0.12
C ARG A 589 50.45 -1.27 1.53
N GLN A 590 49.36 -0.84 2.14
CA GLN A 590 48.98 -1.27 3.50
C GLN A 590 48.71 -2.79 3.57
N VAL A 591 48.06 -3.32 2.55
CA VAL A 591 47.82 -4.77 2.45
C VAL A 591 49.11 -5.55 2.29
N THR A 592 50.07 -5.05 1.48
CA THR A 592 51.36 -5.75 1.21
C THR A 592 52.39 -5.60 2.32
N MET A 593 52.45 -4.46 3.03
CA MET A 593 53.41 -4.24 4.13
C MET A 593 53.16 -5.09 5.39
N GLY A 594 51.99 -5.64 5.54
CA GLY A 594 51.66 -6.52 6.66
C GLY A 594 52.03 -8.01 6.41
N ASN A 595 52.61 -8.35 5.27
CA ASN A 595 53.10 -9.70 4.94
C ASN A 595 54.59 -9.90 5.17
N LYS A 596 55.25 -8.95 5.85
CA LYS A 596 56.68 -9.11 6.28
C LYS A 596 56.78 -9.40 7.75
#